data_3e5ce0fc8c29d7200a323a3fa36eb319
#
_entry.id   3e5ce0fc8c29d7200a323a3fa36eb319
#
_cell.length_a   1.000
_cell.length_b   1.000
_cell.length_c   1.000
_cell.angle_alpha   90.00
_cell.angle_beta   90.00
_cell.angle_gamma   90.00
#
_symmetry.space_group_name_H-M   'P 1'
#
loop_
_entity.id
_entity.type
_entity.pdbx_description
1 polymer ?
#
loop_
_entity_poly.entity_id
_entity_poly.type
_entity_poly.pdbx_seq_one_letter_code
_entity_poly.pdbx_strand_id
1 'polypeptide(L)'
;MAEFWGCRGPLNDLSFIQDHVERAVFETGATLVEVLGNRFCPYGITVVAVLSESHLSIHTWPEKRYVAVDVFTCGTKCKPQKALDHLRGVLKPRKVEVVTLSRGRKTGIVVTSFAKSGAYCKLSDE
;
A
#
# COMPACT_ATOMS: atom_id res chain seq x y z
N MET A 1 2.49 2.76 -6.40
CA MET A 1 1.06 3.12 -6.22
C MET A 1 0.20 1.91 -6.55
N ALA A 2 -0.79 1.64 -5.74
CA ALA A 2 -1.71 0.53 -5.96
C ALA A 2 -3.16 0.94 -5.70
N GLU A 3 -4.05 0.41 -6.52
CA GLU A 3 -5.49 0.55 -6.44
C GLU A 3 -6.09 -0.82 -6.13
N PHE A 4 -6.80 -0.93 -5.00
CA PHE A 4 -7.46 -2.16 -4.58
C PHE A 4 -8.97 -1.96 -4.62
N TRP A 5 -9.66 -2.72 -5.47
CA TRP A 5 -11.10 -2.66 -5.67
C TRP A 5 -11.80 -3.94 -5.21
N GLY A 6 -12.99 -3.79 -4.66
CA GLY A 6 -13.79 -4.93 -4.18
C GLY A 6 -13.16 -5.60 -2.95
N CYS A 7 -12.56 -4.81 -2.07
CA CYS A 7 -11.96 -5.31 -0.83
C CYS A 7 -13.00 -5.90 0.11
N ARG A 8 -12.67 -7.04 0.71
CA ARG A 8 -13.55 -7.75 1.67
C ARG A 8 -13.09 -7.61 3.12
N GLY A 9 -11.93 -7.03 3.35
CA GLY A 9 -11.41 -6.77 4.69
C GLY A 9 -12.17 -5.66 5.42
N PRO A 10 -11.89 -5.44 6.73
CA PRO A 10 -12.55 -4.42 7.54
C PRO A 10 -11.96 -3.04 7.26
N LEU A 11 -12.51 -2.33 6.27
CA LEU A 11 -11.97 -1.06 5.77
C LEU A 11 -12.24 0.15 6.69
N ASN A 12 -13.10 0.02 7.70
CA ASN A 12 -13.44 1.10 8.64
C ASN A 12 -12.95 0.84 10.06
N ASP A 13 -12.05 -0.11 10.23
CA ASP A 13 -11.40 -0.44 11.50
C ASP A 13 -9.99 0.14 11.52
N LEU A 14 -9.82 1.26 12.25
CA LEU A 14 -8.54 1.97 12.31
C LEU A 14 -7.42 1.10 12.90
N SER A 15 -7.72 0.37 13.98
CA SER A 15 -6.74 -0.52 14.62
C SER A 15 -6.27 -1.61 13.66
N PHE A 16 -7.19 -2.24 12.97
CA PHE A 16 -6.86 -3.26 11.96
C PHE A 16 -5.97 -2.70 10.85
N ILE A 17 -6.34 -1.57 10.26
CA ILE A 17 -5.55 -0.95 9.18
C ILE A 17 -4.17 -0.55 9.68
N GLN A 18 -4.09 0.07 10.86
CA GLN A 18 -2.84 0.52 11.44
C GLN A 18 -1.88 -0.63 11.74
N ASP A 19 -2.37 -1.71 12.35
CA ASP A 19 -1.59 -2.91 12.64
C ASP A 19 -1.04 -3.55 11.36
N HIS A 20 -1.85 -3.62 10.31
CA HIS A 20 -1.43 -4.20 9.04
C HIS A 20 -0.53 -3.28 8.21
N VAL A 21 -0.63 -1.97 8.37
CA VAL A 21 0.36 -1.03 7.81
C VAL A 21 1.72 -1.24 8.47
N GLU A 22 1.78 -1.36 9.78
CA GLU A 22 3.03 -1.65 10.50
C GLU A 22 3.63 -2.99 10.04
N ARG A 23 2.80 -4.00 9.91
CA ARG A 23 3.24 -5.31 9.41
C ARG A 23 3.74 -5.23 7.96
N ALA A 24 3.03 -4.51 7.11
CA ALA A 24 3.45 -4.29 5.72
C ALA A 24 4.82 -3.61 5.64
N VAL A 25 5.05 -2.60 6.47
CA VAL A 25 6.37 -1.93 6.57
C VAL A 25 7.45 -2.92 6.98
N PHE A 26 7.20 -3.74 7.99
CA PHE A 26 8.14 -4.77 8.43
C PHE A 26 8.53 -5.72 7.28
N GLU A 27 7.56 -6.15 6.48
CA GLU A 27 7.80 -7.06 5.35
C GLU A 27 8.68 -6.42 4.25
N THR A 28 8.69 -5.10 4.12
CA THR A 28 9.56 -4.41 3.14
C THR A 28 11.03 -4.38 3.54
N GLY A 29 11.34 -4.59 4.82
CA GLY A 29 12.67 -4.37 5.37
C GLY A 29 12.99 -2.91 5.67
N ALA A 30 12.01 -2.00 5.52
CA ALA A 30 12.16 -0.59 5.86
C ALA A 30 12.15 -0.36 7.38
N THR A 31 12.66 0.79 7.78
CA THR A 31 12.71 1.21 9.19
C THR A 31 11.54 2.12 9.50
N LEU A 32 10.63 1.67 10.35
CA LEU A 32 9.48 2.45 10.81
C LEU A 32 9.94 3.53 11.80
N VAL A 33 9.57 4.77 11.52
CA VAL A 33 9.81 5.92 12.41
C VAL A 33 8.55 6.24 13.21
N GLU A 34 7.42 6.40 12.54
CA GLU A 34 6.14 6.78 13.16
C GLU A 34 4.98 6.31 12.30
N VAL A 35 3.86 5.96 12.94
CA VAL A 35 2.59 5.67 12.28
C VAL A 35 1.54 6.64 12.79
N LEU A 36 0.85 7.30 11.88
CA LEU A 36 -0.27 8.20 12.15
C LEU A 36 -1.51 7.67 11.48
N GLY A 37 -2.60 7.62 12.22
CA GLY A 37 -3.89 7.17 11.70
C GLY A 37 -5.01 8.14 12.04
N ASN A 38 -5.96 8.28 11.11
CA ASN A 38 -7.18 9.06 11.31
C ASN A 38 -8.38 8.33 10.72
N ARG A 39 -9.45 8.27 11.49
CA ARG A 39 -10.75 7.79 11.03
C ARG A 39 -11.68 8.96 10.76
N PHE A 40 -12.22 9.03 9.56
CA PHE A 40 -13.17 10.04 9.17
C PHE A 40 -14.60 9.63 9.53
N CYS A 41 -15.46 10.61 9.79
CA CYS A 41 -16.87 10.39 10.02
C CYS A 41 -17.66 10.75 8.76
N PRO A 42 -18.59 9.88 8.29
CA PRO A 42 -18.99 8.61 8.89
C PRO A 42 -18.11 7.41 8.52
N TYR A 43 -17.31 7.49 7.44
CA TYR A 43 -16.47 6.39 6.94
C TYR A 43 -15.12 6.86 6.45
N GLY A 44 -14.21 5.93 6.40
CA GLY A 44 -12.91 6.11 5.79
C GLY A 44 -11.78 6.25 6.80
N ILE A 45 -10.61 5.77 6.39
CA ILE A 45 -9.41 5.77 7.21
C ILE A 45 -8.25 6.24 6.35
N THR A 46 -7.39 7.03 6.94
CA THR A 46 -6.05 7.31 6.42
C THR A 46 -5.03 6.89 7.46
N VAL A 47 -4.05 6.11 7.03
CA VAL A 47 -2.87 5.78 7.84
C VAL A 47 -1.62 6.12 7.03
N VAL A 48 -0.69 6.80 7.67
CA VAL A 48 0.62 7.13 7.10
C VAL A 48 1.71 6.60 8.00
N ALA A 49 2.59 5.80 7.44
CA ALA A 49 3.81 5.34 8.09
C ALA A 49 4.99 6.16 7.57
N VAL A 50 5.65 6.86 8.48
CA VAL A 50 6.91 7.55 8.19
C VAL A 50 8.03 6.54 8.31
N LEU A 51 8.82 6.40 7.26
CA LEU A 51 9.95 5.49 7.18
C LEU A 51 11.25 6.28 7.06
N SER A 52 12.35 5.74 7.59
CA SER A 52 13.67 6.33 7.32
C SER A 52 13.94 6.46 5.83
N GLU A 53 13.38 5.56 5.03
CA GLU A 53 13.52 5.48 3.57
C GLU A 53 12.44 6.25 2.80
N SER A 54 11.41 6.77 3.40
CA SER A 54 10.36 7.69 2.94
C SER A 54 9.00 7.44 3.61
N HIS A 55 8.02 6.77 2.95
CA HIS A 55 6.69 6.56 3.55
C HIS A 55 5.91 5.42 2.90
N LEU A 56 4.90 4.94 3.64
CA LEU A 56 3.79 4.17 3.14
C LEU A 56 2.50 4.87 3.60
N SER A 57 1.57 5.10 2.66
CA SER A 57 0.26 5.64 2.99
C SER A 57 -0.86 4.78 2.45
N ILE A 58 -1.96 4.72 3.20
CA ILE A 58 -3.16 3.98 2.83
C ILE A 58 -4.39 4.84 3.11
N HIS A 59 -5.32 4.85 2.15
CA HIS A 59 -6.61 5.51 2.26
C HIS A 59 -7.71 4.53 1.94
N THR A 60 -8.75 4.46 2.78
CA THR A 60 -9.87 3.55 2.57
C THR A 60 -11.17 4.30 2.30
N TRP A 61 -11.97 3.74 1.40
CA TRP A 61 -13.36 4.14 1.13
C TRP A 61 -14.26 2.92 1.32
N PRO A 62 -14.70 2.65 2.57
CA PRO A 62 -15.48 1.46 2.90
C PRO A 62 -16.76 1.32 2.06
N GLU A 63 -17.44 2.44 1.80
CA GLU A 63 -18.67 2.50 1.02
C GLU A 63 -18.49 2.08 -0.44
N LYS A 64 -17.26 2.21 -0.96
CA LYS A 64 -16.87 1.79 -2.32
C LYS A 64 -16.09 0.49 -2.35
N ARG A 65 -15.77 -0.05 -1.18
CA ARG A 65 -14.82 -1.18 -1.02
C ARG A 65 -13.50 -0.94 -1.75
N TYR A 66 -13.05 0.30 -1.69
CA TYR A 66 -11.85 0.77 -2.39
C TYR A 66 -10.77 1.20 -1.42
N VAL A 67 -9.53 0.87 -1.76
CA VAL A 67 -8.33 1.26 -1.01
C VAL A 67 -7.27 1.74 -1.98
N ALA A 68 -6.69 2.91 -1.70
CA ALA A 68 -5.51 3.42 -2.37
C ALA A 68 -4.28 3.24 -1.48
N VAL A 69 -3.19 2.74 -2.06
CA VAL A 69 -1.93 2.53 -1.35
C VAL A 69 -0.78 3.15 -2.12
N ASP A 70 0.04 3.93 -1.42
CA ASP A 70 1.29 4.46 -1.93
C ASP A 70 2.44 3.98 -1.07
N VAL A 71 3.42 3.34 -1.71
CA VAL A 71 4.67 2.93 -1.06
C VAL A 71 5.81 3.59 -1.79
N PHE A 72 6.46 4.52 -1.12
CA PHE A 72 7.64 5.20 -1.65
C PHE A 72 8.83 4.92 -0.75
N THR A 73 9.82 4.24 -1.29
CA THR A 73 11.06 3.90 -0.59
C THR A 73 12.27 4.32 -1.41
N CYS A 74 13.38 4.53 -0.75
CA CYS A 74 14.66 4.78 -1.39
C CYS A 74 15.69 3.69 -1.03
N GLY A 75 16.74 3.60 -1.84
CA GLY A 75 17.78 2.59 -1.67
C GLY A 75 17.41 1.24 -2.31
N THR A 76 18.35 0.30 -2.22
CA THR A 76 18.23 -1.02 -2.88
C THR A 76 17.80 -2.15 -1.93
N LYS A 77 17.76 -1.89 -0.62
CA LYS A 77 17.48 -2.90 0.42
C LYS A 77 15.99 -3.11 0.66
N CYS A 78 15.16 -2.09 0.42
CA CYS A 78 13.73 -2.17 0.65
C CYS A 78 13.01 -2.79 -0.54
N LYS A 79 12.00 -3.62 -0.23
CA LYS A 79 11.17 -4.32 -1.21
C LYS A 79 9.72 -3.84 -1.07
N PRO A 80 9.33 -2.71 -1.71
CA PRO A 80 7.99 -2.13 -1.56
C PRO A 80 6.88 -3.09 -1.99
N GLN A 81 7.15 -3.99 -2.93
CA GLN A 81 6.20 -5.00 -3.37
C GLN A 81 5.72 -5.90 -2.23
N LYS A 82 6.57 -6.19 -1.25
CA LYS A 82 6.21 -7.00 -0.08
C LYS A 82 5.11 -6.36 0.78
N ALA A 83 5.08 -5.02 0.86
CA ALA A 83 3.99 -4.31 1.54
C ALA A 83 2.66 -4.51 0.82
N LEU A 84 2.65 -4.39 -0.50
CA LEU A 84 1.45 -4.60 -1.31
C LEU A 84 0.94 -6.04 -1.21
N ASP A 85 1.84 -7.02 -1.21
CA ASP A 85 1.49 -8.44 -1.07
C ASP A 85 0.82 -8.72 0.28
N HIS A 86 1.37 -8.16 1.36
CA HIS A 86 0.77 -8.28 2.68
C HIS A 86 -0.63 -7.66 2.74
N LEU A 87 -0.76 -6.40 2.30
CA LEU A 87 -2.03 -5.68 2.32
C LEU A 87 -3.09 -6.36 1.43
N ARG A 88 -2.68 -6.86 0.28
CA ARG A 88 -3.56 -7.66 -0.59
C ARG A 88 -4.08 -8.91 0.10
N GLY A 89 -3.23 -9.61 0.86
CA GLY A 89 -3.61 -10.81 1.61
C GLY A 89 -4.67 -10.56 2.68
N VAL A 90 -4.64 -9.39 3.34
CA VAL A 90 -5.57 -9.06 4.44
C VAL A 90 -6.80 -8.29 3.99
N LEU A 91 -6.68 -7.45 2.95
CA LEU A 91 -7.79 -6.66 2.42
C LEU A 91 -8.62 -7.42 1.38
N LYS A 92 -8.07 -8.45 0.79
CA LYS A 92 -8.72 -9.37 -0.16
C LYS A 92 -9.47 -8.65 -1.29
N PRO A 93 -8.79 -7.82 -2.10
CA PRO A 93 -9.41 -7.14 -3.22
C PRO A 93 -9.79 -8.11 -4.33
N ARG A 94 -10.84 -7.77 -5.09
CA ARG A 94 -11.19 -8.50 -6.32
C ARG A 94 -10.33 -8.09 -7.50
N LYS A 95 -9.91 -6.83 -7.52
CA LYS A 95 -9.10 -6.27 -8.61
C LYS A 95 -7.99 -5.43 -8.01
N VAL A 96 -6.80 -5.57 -8.57
CA VAL A 96 -5.59 -4.82 -8.19
C VAL A 96 -5.00 -4.18 -9.42
N GLU A 97 -4.65 -2.91 -9.32
CA GLU A 97 -3.84 -2.20 -10.30
C GLU A 97 -2.60 -1.65 -9.60
N VAL A 98 -1.43 -1.87 -10.15
CA VAL A 98 -0.16 -1.40 -9.57
C VAL A 98 0.65 -0.67 -10.63
N VAL A 99 1.12 0.51 -10.29
CA VAL A 99 2.07 1.28 -11.10
C VAL A 99 3.36 1.45 -10.31
N THR A 100 4.47 1.05 -10.88
CA THR A 100 5.79 1.27 -10.30
C THR A 100 6.49 2.40 -11.03
N LEU A 101 6.97 3.36 -10.26
CA LEU A 101 7.65 4.55 -10.75
C LEU A 101 9.06 4.61 -10.18
N SER A 102 10.03 4.99 -11.01
CA SER A 102 11.36 5.39 -10.56
C SER A 102 11.42 6.91 -10.50
N ARG A 103 11.81 7.46 -9.36
CA ARG A 103 11.88 8.89 -9.06
C ARG A 103 13.29 9.30 -8.65
N GLY A 104 13.55 10.61 -8.64
CA GLY A 104 14.84 11.15 -8.22
C GLY A 104 15.96 11.01 -9.26
N ARG A 105 15.61 10.70 -10.49
CA ARG A 105 16.57 10.66 -11.61
C ARG A 105 16.67 12.02 -12.29
N LYS A 106 17.87 12.37 -12.73
CA LYS A 106 18.08 13.62 -13.51
C LYS A 106 17.28 13.62 -14.82
N THR A 107 16.97 12.46 -15.34
CA THR A 107 16.17 12.28 -16.58
C THR A 107 14.65 12.37 -16.33
N GLY A 108 14.22 12.56 -15.08
CA GLY A 108 12.80 12.69 -14.71
C GLY A 108 12.21 11.39 -14.15
N ILE A 109 10.89 11.39 -14.02
CA ILE A 109 10.12 10.24 -13.53
C ILE A 109 9.98 9.21 -14.66
N VAL A 110 10.23 7.94 -14.33
CA VAL A 110 10.09 6.84 -15.27
C VAL A 110 9.08 5.83 -14.73
N VAL A 111 8.06 5.50 -15.52
CA VAL A 111 7.17 4.36 -15.24
C VAL A 111 7.92 3.09 -15.60
N THR A 112 8.20 2.24 -14.61
CA THR A 112 8.97 1.01 -14.82
C THR A 112 8.09 -0.20 -15.03
N SER A 113 6.88 -0.21 -14.47
CA SER A 113 5.89 -1.26 -14.71
C SER A 113 4.47 -0.80 -14.45
N PHE A 114 3.54 -1.44 -15.13
CA PHE A 114 2.12 -1.37 -14.86
C PHE A 114 1.56 -2.78 -14.86
N ALA A 115 0.91 -3.18 -13.77
CA ALA A 115 0.29 -4.48 -13.65
C ALA A 115 -1.19 -4.32 -13.28
N LYS A 116 -2.04 -5.15 -13.89
CA LYS A 116 -3.47 -5.20 -13.63
C LYS A 116 -3.90 -6.65 -13.50
N SER A 117 -4.54 -7.00 -12.38
CA SER A 117 -5.02 -8.36 -12.15
C SER A 117 -6.47 -8.36 -11.69
N GLY A 118 -7.30 -9.20 -12.30
CA GLY A 118 -8.55 -9.67 -11.74
C GLY A 118 -8.29 -10.76 -10.69
N ALA A 119 -9.31 -11.11 -9.88
CA ALA A 119 -9.25 -11.97 -8.69
C ALA A 119 -8.04 -12.93 -8.61
N TYR A 120 -7.26 -12.75 -7.55
CA TYR A 120 -6.22 -13.69 -7.09
C TYR A 120 -5.21 -14.19 -8.14
N CYS A 121 -4.42 -13.31 -8.69
CA CYS A 121 -3.13 -13.71 -9.23
C CYS A 121 -2.03 -13.19 -8.29
N LYS A 122 -1.16 -14.07 -7.79
CA LYS A 122 0.09 -13.62 -7.18
C LYS A 122 0.78 -12.73 -8.21
N LEU A 123 1.16 -11.53 -7.81
CA LEU A 123 2.12 -10.77 -8.59
C LEU A 123 3.36 -11.66 -8.65
N SER A 124 3.65 -12.20 -9.83
CA SER A 124 4.88 -12.95 -10.04
C SER A 124 6.07 -12.04 -9.70
N ASP A 125 7.01 -12.60 -8.96
CA ASP A 125 8.31 -11.97 -8.72
C ASP A 125 9.00 -11.78 -10.07
N GLU A 126 8.87 -10.62 -10.66
CA GLU A 126 9.75 -10.13 -11.72
C GLU A 126 10.62 -9.00 -11.20
#